data_761a9a4241cae1191e1fdb5c4e1778e8
#
_entry.id   761a9a4241cae1191e1fdb5c4e1778e8
#
_cell.length_a   1.000
_cell.length_b   1.000
_cell.length_c   1.000
_cell.angle_alpha   90.00
_cell.angle_beta   90.00
_cell.angle_gamma   90.00
#
_symmetry.space_group_name_H-M   'P 1'
#
loop_
_entity.id
_entity.type
_entity.pdbx_description
1 polymer ?
#
loop_
_entity_poly.entity_id
_entity_poly.type
_entity_poly.pdbx_seq_one_letter_code
_entity_poly.pdbx_strand_id
1 'polypeptide(L)'
;GKAKDLFTPGSHGTTFGGNPVSCAAASAVLELVDGPFLANVTRKGEWLRREVGNSPFVSSVRGRGLMLGVVLNKSVAKEAVTVGLKHGLILNAPSSEVLRLTPPLVITEDELAQAVERLHKVLEEVG
;
A
#
# COMPACT_ATOMS: atom_id res chain seq x y z
N GLY A 1 8.17 30.46 -4.39
CA GLY A 1 7.12 30.06 -5.32
C GLY A 1 5.76 30.18 -4.67
N LYS A 2 4.67 29.91 -5.38
CA LYS A 2 3.27 30.06 -4.89
C LYS A 2 2.96 29.26 -3.60
N ALA A 3 3.72 28.22 -3.32
CA ALA A 3 3.51 27.38 -2.14
C ALA A 3 4.06 27.99 -0.83
N LYS A 4 4.88 29.03 -0.87
CA LYS A 4 5.52 29.60 0.32
C LYS A 4 4.52 30.15 1.35
N ASP A 5 3.35 30.58 0.89
CA ASP A 5 2.33 31.24 1.72
C ASP A 5 1.19 30.29 2.12
N LEU A 6 1.31 28.97 1.79
CA LEU A 6 0.31 27.95 2.15
C LEU A 6 0.38 27.50 3.60
N PHE A 7 1.53 27.65 4.24
CA PHE A 7 1.76 27.25 5.62
C PHE A 7 2.02 28.48 6.49
N THR A 8 1.44 28.47 7.67
CA THR A 8 1.67 29.45 8.72
C THR A 8 2.52 28.85 9.86
N PRO A 9 3.13 29.68 10.73
CA PRO A 9 3.82 29.12 11.90
C PRO A 9 2.93 28.17 12.69
N GLY A 10 3.44 26.97 12.97
CA GLY A 10 2.71 25.89 13.64
C GLY A 10 1.91 24.94 12.72
N SER A 11 1.78 25.24 11.43
CA SER A 11 1.01 24.39 10.50
C SER A 11 1.70 23.04 10.22
N HIS A 12 3.03 23.00 10.27
CA HIS A 12 3.82 21.82 9.94
C HIS A 12 5.18 21.86 10.64
N GLY A 13 5.62 20.71 11.15
CA GLY A 13 6.91 20.60 11.80
C GLY A 13 7.22 19.17 12.20
N THR A 14 8.51 18.89 12.41
CA THR A 14 9.01 17.61 12.89
C THR A 14 10.30 17.81 13.66
N THR A 15 10.47 17.09 14.77
CA THR A 15 11.67 17.17 15.60
C THR A 15 12.85 16.42 14.96
N PHE A 16 12.60 15.29 14.32
CA PHE A 16 13.64 14.41 13.77
C PHE A 16 13.77 14.47 12.25
N GLY A 17 12.92 15.24 11.55
CA GLY A 17 12.96 15.38 10.10
C GLY A 17 14.28 16.02 9.65
N GLY A 18 14.89 15.47 8.59
CA GLY A 18 16.13 15.97 8.02
C GLY A 18 17.39 15.67 8.83
N ASN A 19 17.33 14.75 9.80
CA ASN A 19 18.56 14.33 10.51
C ASN A 19 19.51 13.59 9.56
N PRO A 20 20.85 13.66 9.79
CA PRO A 20 21.86 13.11 8.87
C PRO A 20 21.70 11.62 8.60
N VAL A 21 21.32 10.82 9.59
CA VAL A 21 21.15 9.37 9.44
C VAL A 21 20.00 9.05 8.49
N SER A 22 18.84 9.68 8.70
CA SER A 22 17.69 9.49 7.82
C SER A 22 17.95 10.01 6.40
N CYS A 23 18.67 11.12 6.25
CA CYS A 23 19.05 11.63 4.93
C CYS A 23 20.01 10.70 4.20
N ALA A 24 21.01 10.14 4.88
CA ALA A 24 21.93 9.18 4.30
C ALA A 24 21.22 7.89 3.87
N ALA A 25 20.31 7.37 4.70
CA ALA A 25 19.48 6.21 4.35
C ALA A 25 18.59 6.49 3.13
N ALA A 26 17.95 7.65 3.09
CA ALA A 26 17.12 8.06 1.94
C ALA A 26 17.94 8.17 0.65
N SER A 27 19.15 8.74 0.71
CA SER A 27 20.05 8.85 -0.45
C SER A 27 20.44 7.46 -0.97
N ALA A 28 20.81 6.53 -0.09
CA ALA A 28 21.13 5.15 -0.48
C ALA A 28 19.94 4.43 -1.14
N VAL A 29 18.72 4.64 -0.64
CA VAL A 29 17.51 4.08 -1.28
C VAL A 29 17.30 4.67 -2.67
N LEU A 30 17.50 5.98 -2.84
CA LEU A 30 17.32 6.63 -4.16
C LEU A 30 18.32 6.12 -5.21
N GLU A 31 19.52 5.71 -4.81
CA GLU A 31 20.49 5.09 -5.71
C GLU A 31 20.04 3.72 -6.25
N LEU A 32 19.21 3.00 -5.47
CA LEU A 32 18.65 1.70 -5.87
C LEU A 32 17.40 1.82 -6.74
N VAL A 33 16.71 2.97 -6.68
CA VAL A 33 15.44 3.20 -7.40
C VAL A 33 15.75 3.73 -8.81
N ASP A 34 16.15 2.84 -9.69
CA ASP A 34 16.43 3.11 -11.10
C ASP A 34 15.25 2.76 -12.03
N GLY A 35 15.45 2.95 -13.33
CA GLY A 35 14.43 2.67 -14.35
C GLY A 35 13.95 1.20 -14.36
N PRO A 36 14.85 0.20 -14.42
CA PRO A 36 14.51 -1.22 -14.32
C PRO A 36 13.76 -1.58 -13.05
N PHE A 37 14.18 -1.06 -11.89
CA PHE A 37 13.51 -1.26 -10.62
C PHE A 37 12.06 -0.72 -10.66
N LEU A 38 11.88 0.50 -11.14
CA LEU A 38 10.56 1.14 -11.26
C LEU A 38 9.64 0.41 -12.25
N ALA A 39 10.19 -0.09 -13.36
CA ALA A 39 9.44 -0.91 -14.32
C ALA A 39 8.93 -2.21 -13.67
N ASN A 40 9.77 -2.88 -12.86
CA ASN A 40 9.38 -4.07 -12.11
C ASN A 40 8.27 -3.77 -11.08
N VAL A 41 8.38 -2.67 -10.34
CA VAL A 41 7.33 -2.21 -9.40
C VAL A 41 6.02 -1.95 -10.14
N THR A 42 6.06 -1.32 -11.30
CA THR A 42 4.87 -1.07 -12.13
C THR A 42 4.23 -2.38 -12.57
N ARG A 43 5.00 -3.31 -13.11
CA ARG A 43 4.52 -4.64 -13.56
C ARG A 43 3.85 -5.42 -12.43
N LYS A 44 4.50 -5.49 -11.26
CA LYS A 44 3.93 -6.14 -10.06
C LYS A 44 2.65 -5.45 -9.58
N GLY A 45 2.61 -4.12 -9.64
CA GLY A 45 1.43 -3.34 -9.26
C GLY A 45 0.24 -3.57 -10.18
N GLU A 46 0.47 -3.67 -11.50
CA GLU A 46 -0.58 -3.99 -12.48
C GLU A 46 -1.11 -5.41 -12.28
N TRP A 47 -0.23 -6.38 -12.04
CA TRP A 47 -0.62 -7.74 -11.71
C TRP A 47 -1.46 -7.76 -10.42
N LEU A 48 -0.98 -7.15 -9.33
CA LEU A 48 -1.68 -7.10 -8.05
C LEU A 48 -3.07 -6.45 -8.19
N ARG A 49 -3.16 -5.35 -8.94
CA ARG A 49 -4.44 -4.67 -9.22
C ARG A 49 -5.44 -5.59 -9.89
N ARG A 50 -4.99 -6.34 -10.90
CA ARG A 50 -5.85 -7.27 -11.63
C ARG A 50 -6.32 -8.41 -10.74
N GLU A 51 -5.39 -9.09 -10.04
CA GLU A 51 -5.72 -10.25 -9.22
C GLU A 51 -6.67 -9.90 -8.06
N VAL A 52 -6.41 -8.79 -7.37
CA VAL A 52 -7.30 -8.32 -6.29
C VAL A 52 -8.64 -7.82 -6.85
N GLY A 53 -8.63 -7.17 -8.01
CA GLY A 53 -9.83 -6.68 -8.68
C GLY A 53 -10.78 -7.77 -9.18
N ASN A 54 -10.30 -9.01 -9.34
CA ASN A 54 -11.12 -10.16 -9.73
C ASN A 54 -12.02 -10.68 -8.58
N SER A 55 -11.80 -10.22 -7.35
CA SER A 55 -12.63 -10.63 -6.21
C SER A 55 -14.05 -10.06 -6.32
N PRO A 56 -15.11 -10.87 -6.09
CA PRO A 56 -16.49 -10.40 -6.08
C PRO A 56 -16.80 -9.43 -4.94
N PHE A 57 -15.93 -9.33 -3.93
CA PHE A 57 -16.06 -8.42 -2.79
C PHE A 57 -15.45 -7.05 -3.04
N VAL A 58 -14.78 -6.84 -4.18
CA VAL A 58 -14.07 -5.62 -4.54
C VAL A 58 -14.85 -4.85 -5.60
N SER A 59 -15.16 -3.58 -5.33
CA SER A 59 -15.82 -2.70 -6.29
C SER A 59 -14.83 -2.02 -7.23
N SER A 60 -13.64 -1.66 -6.75
CA SER A 60 -12.59 -1.05 -7.55
C SER A 60 -11.22 -1.12 -6.86
N VAL A 61 -10.16 -1.00 -7.66
CA VAL A 61 -8.79 -0.87 -7.15
C VAL A 61 -8.16 0.39 -7.74
N ARG A 62 -7.68 1.28 -6.89
CA ARG A 62 -7.07 2.56 -7.26
C ARG A 62 -5.66 2.68 -6.67
N GLY A 63 -4.84 3.51 -7.26
CA GLY A 63 -3.45 3.73 -6.81
C GLY A 63 -2.45 3.57 -7.94
N ARG A 64 -1.16 3.49 -7.61
CA ARG A 64 -0.06 3.38 -8.58
C ARG A 64 1.04 2.47 -8.04
N GLY A 65 1.66 1.68 -8.92
CA GLY A 65 2.65 0.68 -8.52
C GLY A 65 2.10 -0.22 -7.42
N LEU A 66 2.87 -0.44 -6.38
CA LEU A 66 2.48 -1.28 -5.23
C LEU A 66 1.74 -0.50 -4.11
N MET A 67 1.39 0.75 -4.31
CA MET A 67 0.55 1.51 -3.39
C MET A 67 -0.88 1.53 -3.90
N LEU A 68 -1.72 0.60 -3.42
CA LEU A 68 -3.07 0.40 -3.89
C LEU A 68 -4.10 0.57 -2.78
N GLY A 69 -5.24 1.18 -3.13
CA GLY A 69 -6.45 1.22 -2.33
C GLY A 69 -7.49 0.29 -2.93
N VAL A 70 -7.86 -0.74 -2.21
CA VAL A 70 -8.88 -1.72 -2.58
C VAL A 70 -10.20 -1.27 -1.97
N VAL A 71 -11.14 -0.87 -2.81
CA VAL A 71 -12.47 -0.43 -2.39
C VAL A 71 -13.38 -1.64 -2.34
N LEU A 72 -13.92 -1.93 -1.18
CA LEU A 72 -14.81 -3.07 -0.95
C LEU A 72 -16.27 -2.71 -1.25
N ASN A 73 -17.08 -3.71 -1.57
CA ASN A 73 -18.52 -3.54 -1.79
C ASN A 73 -19.31 -3.28 -0.51
N LYS A 74 -18.71 -3.58 0.66
CA LYS A 74 -19.31 -3.43 1.99
C LYS A 74 -18.34 -2.72 2.95
N SER A 75 -18.87 -2.17 4.02
CA SER A 75 -18.07 -1.47 5.06
C SER A 75 -17.41 -2.44 6.06
N VAL A 76 -16.66 -3.41 5.54
CA VAL A 76 -16.02 -4.50 6.33
C VAL A 76 -14.49 -4.38 6.41
N ALA A 77 -13.89 -3.29 5.92
CA ALA A 77 -12.43 -3.17 5.86
C ALA A 77 -11.75 -3.25 7.25
N LYS A 78 -12.37 -2.71 8.29
CA LYS A 78 -11.84 -2.81 9.66
C LYS A 78 -11.89 -4.25 10.19
N GLU A 79 -12.93 -4.99 9.89
CA GLU A 79 -13.05 -6.41 10.23
C GLU A 79 -12.00 -7.24 9.48
N ALA A 80 -11.82 -6.96 8.18
CA ALA A 80 -10.78 -7.58 7.36
C ALA A 80 -9.36 -7.39 7.93
N VAL A 81 -9.06 -6.27 8.59
CA VAL A 81 -7.78 -6.08 9.31
C VAL A 81 -7.62 -7.10 10.43
N THR A 82 -8.67 -7.34 11.22
CA THR A 82 -8.64 -8.30 12.34
C THR A 82 -8.54 -9.74 11.83
N VAL A 83 -9.34 -10.10 10.83
CA VAL A 83 -9.32 -11.43 10.20
C VAL A 83 -7.99 -11.66 9.47
N GLY A 84 -7.43 -10.63 8.84
CA GLY A 84 -6.13 -10.69 8.16
C GLY A 84 -5.02 -11.25 9.04
N LEU A 85 -4.97 -10.88 10.31
CA LEU A 85 -3.98 -11.40 11.26
C LEU A 85 -4.06 -12.92 11.42
N LYS A 86 -5.27 -13.50 11.41
CA LYS A 86 -5.46 -14.96 11.48
C LYS A 86 -4.92 -15.67 10.22
N HIS A 87 -4.98 -14.98 9.08
CA HIS A 87 -4.46 -15.46 7.80
C HIS A 87 -3.01 -15.05 7.54
N GLY A 88 -2.32 -14.47 8.52
CA GLY A 88 -0.91 -14.05 8.41
C GLY A 88 -0.72 -12.83 7.51
N LEU A 89 -1.71 -11.94 7.43
CA LEU A 89 -1.65 -10.64 6.75
C LEU A 89 -1.77 -9.49 7.74
N ILE A 90 -0.88 -8.51 7.62
CA ILE A 90 -1.00 -7.22 8.28
C ILE A 90 -1.62 -6.26 7.28
N LEU A 91 -2.90 -5.96 7.45
CA LEU A 91 -3.66 -5.06 6.59
C LEU A 91 -3.84 -3.69 7.23
N ASN A 92 -4.16 -2.69 6.44
CA ASN A 92 -4.51 -1.35 6.90
C ASN A 92 -5.83 -0.90 6.27
N ALA A 93 -6.74 -0.37 7.07
CA ALA A 93 -8.04 0.15 6.66
C ALA A 93 -8.12 1.66 6.95
N PRO A 94 -7.80 2.54 5.98
CA PRO A 94 -7.92 4.00 6.14
C PRO A 94 -9.38 4.48 6.25
N SER A 95 -10.34 3.67 5.81
CA SER A 95 -11.77 3.91 6.00
C SER A 95 -12.51 2.58 6.22
N SER A 96 -13.83 2.61 6.41
CA SER A 96 -14.65 1.41 6.59
C SER A 96 -14.75 0.53 5.34
N GLU A 97 -14.48 1.09 4.16
CA GLU A 97 -14.66 0.42 2.86
C GLU A 97 -13.36 0.23 2.08
N VAL A 98 -12.22 0.72 2.59
CA VAL A 98 -10.96 0.70 1.85
C VAL A 98 -9.89 -0.04 2.62
N LEU A 99 -9.29 -1.05 1.98
CA LEU A 99 -8.02 -1.62 2.39
C LEU A 99 -6.88 -0.96 1.62
N ARG A 100 -5.81 -0.56 2.32
CA ARG A 100 -4.59 -0.04 1.71
C ARG A 100 -3.54 -1.14 1.65
N LEU A 101 -3.06 -1.43 0.45
CA LEU A 101 -1.96 -2.36 0.21
C LEU A 101 -0.69 -1.57 -0.07
N THR A 102 0.35 -1.83 0.69
CA THR A 102 1.68 -1.20 0.56
C THR A 102 2.77 -2.23 0.86
N PRO A 103 2.85 -3.33 0.08
CA PRO A 103 3.92 -4.29 0.28
C PRO A 103 5.29 -3.65 -0.02
N PRO A 104 6.39 -4.21 0.50
CA PRO A 104 7.74 -3.70 0.19
C PRO A 104 7.97 -3.73 -1.33
N LEU A 105 8.67 -2.73 -1.87
CA LEU A 105 8.93 -2.66 -3.31
C LEU A 105 9.80 -3.83 -3.83
N VAL A 106 10.53 -4.47 -2.92
CA VAL A 106 11.38 -5.65 -3.19
C VAL A 106 10.63 -6.99 -3.08
N ILE A 107 9.34 -6.98 -2.73
CA ILE A 107 8.54 -8.21 -2.62
C ILE A 107 8.70 -9.09 -3.86
N THR A 108 8.87 -10.40 -3.66
CA THR A 108 8.94 -11.37 -4.77
C THR A 108 7.56 -11.63 -5.37
N GLU A 109 7.51 -12.23 -6.55
CA GLU A 109 6.25 -12.61 -7.20
C GLU A 109 5.52 -13.69 -6.40
N ASP A 110 6.26 -14.66 -5.85
CA ASP A 110 5.69 -15.74 -5.02
C ASP A 110 5.08 -15.20 -3.72
N GLU A 111 5.77 -14.28 -3.05
CA GLU A 111 5.24 -13.62 -1.85
C GLU A 111 3.99 -12.79 -2.16
N LEU A 112 3.99 -12.12 -3.31
CA LEU A 112 2.85 -11.33 -3.75
C LEU A 112 1.64 -12.22 -4.07
N ALA A 113 1.88 -13.37 -4.72
CA ALA A 113 0.85 -14.38 -5.01
C ALA A 113 0.25 -14.96 -3.72
N GLN A 114 1.10 -15.31 -2.74
CA GLN A 114 0.65 -15.77 -1.43
C GLN A 114 -0.18 -14.69 -0.70
N ALA A 115 0.23 -13.42 -0.79
CA ALA A 115 -0.51 -12.32 -0.17
C ALA A 115 -1.90 -12.16 -0.79
N VAL A 116 -2.03 -12.29 -2.11
CA VAL A 116 -3.32 -12.25 -2.82
C VAL A 116 -4.21 -13.42 -2.41
N GLU A 117 -3.68 -14.65 -2.38
CA GLU A 117 -4.43 -15.84 -1.95
C GLU A 117 -4.99 -15.66 -0.52
N ARG A 118 -4.15 -15.19 0.40
CA ARG A 118 -4.57 -14.92 1.78
C ARG A 118 -5.61 -13.80 1.86
N LEU A 119 -5.43 -12.75 1.05
CA LEU A 119 -6.40 -11.64 1.00
C LEU A 119 -7.77 -12.12 0.51
N HIS A 120 -7.83 -12.99 -0.50
CA HIS A 120 -9.10 -13.57 -0.96
C HIS A 120 -9.80 -14.35 0.14
N LYS A 121 -9.07 -15.20 0.91
CA LYS A 121 -9.63 -15.91 2.07
C LYS A 121 -10.18 -14.96 3.14
N VAL A 122 -9.47 -13.86 3.40
CA VAL A 122 -9.95 -12.82 4.32
C VAL A 122 -11.24 -12.19 3.82
N LEU A 123 -11.32 -11.83 2.54
CA LEU A 123 -12.49 -11.21 1.95
C LEU A 123 -13.69 -12.16 1.90
N GLU A 124 -13.47 -13.46 1.69
CA GLU A 124 -14.52 -14.50 1.78
C GLU A 124 -15.07 -14.65 3.20
N GLU A 125 -14.24 -14.51 4.23
CA GLU A 125 -14.66 -14.63 5.65
C GLU A 125 -15.47 -13.41 6.13
N VAL A 126 -15.21 -12.20 5.59
CA VAL A 126 -15.87 -10.95 6.02
C VAL A 126 -16.96 -10.45 5.05
N GLY A 127 -17.03 -10.96 3.83
CA GLY A 127 -17.92 -10.51 2.74
C GLY A 127 -19.25 -11.16 2.71
#